data_3a9126f88639e472d393615a46772fb6
#
_entry.id   3a9126f88639e472d393615a46772fb6
#
_cell.length_a   1.000
_cell.length_b   1.000
_cell.length_c   1.000
_cell.angle_alpha   90.00
_cell.angle_beta   90.00
_cell.angle_gamma   90.00
#
_symmetry.space_group_name_H-M   'P 1'
#
loop_
_entity.id
_entity.type
_entity.pdbx_description
1 polymer ?
#
loop_
_entity_poly.entity_id
_entity_poly.type
_entity_poly.pdbx_seq_one_letter_code
_entity_poly.pdbx_strand_id
1 'polypeptide(L)'
;LVGTILTIVVQSSSATMAIILIMCTKGWISYDLAIAMVLGENIGTTITANIAAIPANVPAKRAALAHLIFNLFGVAWVLWLFYPFTSLVTWVIEQLGQADPNSLQAFIEANKEVMPLLNDPNAVLTPAQEALRQQYLDAQVANSYGLSLFHTMFNLTNSALLIGLVKVIE
;
A
#
# COMPACT_ATOMS: atom_id res chain seq x y z
N LEU A 1 -5.12 7.10 -9.33
CA LEU A 1 -4.48 8.06 -10.23
C LEU A 1 -3.15 8.59 -9.66
N VAL A 2 -3.10 9.09 -8.39
CA VAL A 2 -1.86 9.65 -7.81
C VAL A 2 -0.73 8.61 -7.79
N GLY A 3 -0.96 7.41 -7.27
CA GLY A 3 0.04 6.33 -7.27
C GLY A 3 0.52 5.95 -8.65
N THR A 4 -0.39 5.94 -9.65
CA THR A 4 -0.05 5.68 -11.06
C THR A 4 0.92 6.73 -11.60
N ILE A 5 0.59 8.01 -11.42
CA ILE A 5 1.45 9.12 -11.89
C ILE A 5 2.80 9.08 -11.18
N LEU A 6 2.78 8.88 -9.87
CA LEU A 6 4.02 8.81 -9.08
C LEU A 6 4.94 7.69 -9.60
N THR A 7 4.40 6.50 -9.89
CA THR A 7 5.18 5.38 -10.42
C THR A 7 5.73 5.66 -11.81
N ILE A 8 4.93 6.30 -12.68
CA ILE A 8 5.40 6.68 -14.04
C ILE A 8 6.56 7.66 -13.95
N VAL A 9 6.50 8.63 -13.03
CA VAL A 9 7.56 9.63 -12.83
C VAL A 9 8.80 9.02 -12.20
N VAL A 10 8.62 8.23 -11.13
CA VAL A 10 9.73 7.59 -10.39
C VAL A 10 10.35 6.42 -11.17
N GLN A 11 9.57 5.78 -12.05
CA GLN A 11 9.96 4.59 -12.84
C GLN A 11 10.45 3.40 -11.99
N SER A 12 10.03 3.34 -10.74
CA SER A 12 10.37 2.28 -9.79
C SER A 12 9.21 2.05 -8.84
N SER A 13 8.58 0.89 -8.93
CA SER A 13 7.47 0.51 -8.04
C SER A 13 7.93 0.38 -6.59
N SER A 14 9.08 -0.22 -6.34
CA SER A 14 9.62 -0.34 -4.97
C SER A 14 9.91 1.02 -4.33
N ALA A 15 10.44 1.99 -5.11
CA ALA A 15 10.66 3.34 -4.61
C ALA A 15 9.33 4.07 -4.37
N THR A 16 8.35 3.91 -5.26
CA THR A 16 7.00 4.45 -5.07
C THR A 16 6.33 3.86 -3.84
N MET A 17 6.41 2.55 -3.65
CA MET A 17 5.89 1.87 -2.47
C MET A 17 6.54 2.39 -1.18
N ALA A 18 7.87 2.60 -1.17
CA ALA A 18 8.56 3.17 -0.03
C ALA A 18 8.08 4.60 0.30
N ILE A 19 7.86 5.44 -0.72
CA ILE A 19 7.32 6.79 -0.54
C ILE A 19 5.91 6.73 0.06
N ILE A 20 5.02 5.89 -0.50
CA ILE A 20 3.65 5.72 0.01
C ILE A 20 3.67 5.24 1.46
N LEU A 21 4.54 4.27 1.77
CA LEU A 21 4.69 3.73 3.11
C LEU A 21 5.12 4.82 4.11
N ILE A 22 6.14 5.62 3.77
CA ILE A 22 6.59 6.73 4.62
C ILE A 22 5.47 7.75 4.83
N MET A 23 4.75 8.14 3.78
CA MET A 23 3.64 9.10 3.89
C MET A 23 2.53 8.56 4.80
N CYS A 24 2.23 7.27 4.69
CA CYS A 24 1.20 6.61 5.49
C CYS A 24 1.63 6.50 6.97
N THR A 25 2.85 6.02 7.25
CA THR A 25 3.36 5.86 8.61
C THR A 25 3.61 7.19 9.34
N LYS A 26 3.86 8.26 8.59
CA LYS A 26 3.91 9.61 9.15
C LYS A 26 2.53 10.24 9.37
N GLY A 27 1.45 9.56 8.96
CA GLY A 27 0.10 10.07 9.06
C GLY A 27 -0.23 11.20 8.09
N TRP A 28 0.59 11.43 7.06
CA TRP A 28 0.34 12.45 6.03
C TRP A 28 -0.79 12.05 5.10
N ILE A 29 -1.01 10.76 4.94
CA ILE A 29 -2.15 10.18 4.23
C ILE A 29 -2.80 9.10 5.08
N SER A 30 -4.11 8.88 4.90
CA SER A 30 -4.82 7.80 5.57
C SER A 30 -4.43 6.43 5.01
N TYR A 31 -4.67 5.38 5.80
CA TYR A 31 -4.43 3.99 5.40
C TYR A 31 -5.19 3.62 4.11
N ASP A 32 -6.47 3.96 4.02
CA ASP A 32 -7.29 3.72 2.82
C ASP A 32 -6.74 4.45 1.58
N LEU A 33 -6.27 5.69 1.75
CA LEU A 33 -5.66 6.44 0.64
C LEU A 33 -4.34 5.81 0.22
N ALA A 34 -3.52 5.35 1.15
CA ALA A 34 -2.29 4.64 0.86
C ALA A 34 -2.55 3.35 0.07
N ILE A 35 -3.57 2.55 0.46
CA ILE A 35 -4.03 1.38 -0.29
C ILE A 35 -4.44 1.75 -1.72
N ALA A 36 -5.24 2.79 -1.87
CA ALA A 36 -5.65 3.27 -3.20
C ALA A 36 -4.46 3.74 -4.05
N MET A 37 -3.42 4.30 -3.42
CA MET A 37 -2.18 4.67 -4.11
C MET A 37 -1.35 3.45 -4.51
N VAL A 38 -1.29 2.40 -3.68
CA VAL A 38 -0.64 1.12 -4.00
C VAL A 38 -1.32 0.43 -5.19
N LEU A 39 -2.65 0.44 -5.24
CA LEU A 39 -3.38 -0.05 -6.42
C LEU A 39 -3.03 0.74 -7.68
N GLY A 40 -2.90 2.06 -7.55
CA GLY A 40 -2.45 2.93 -8.64
C GLY A 40 -1.01 2.68 -9.07
N GLU A 41 -0.12 2.39 -8.11
CA GLU A 41 1.29 2.01 -8.35
C GLU A 41 1.38 0.76 -9.24
N ASN A 42 0.58 -0.27 -8.98
CA ASN A 42 0.53 -1.48 -9.80
C ASN A 42 0.16 -1.17 -11.26
N ILE A 43 -0.82 -0.28 -11.48
CA ILE A 43 -1.16 0.19 -12.84
C ILE A 43 0.02 0.96 -13.45
N GLY A 44 0.64 1.88 -12.71
CA GLY A 44 1.77 2.68 -13.17
C GLY A 44 2.94 1.81 -13.64
N THR A 45 3.25 0.76 -12.90
CA THR A 45 4.29 -0.22 -13.24
C THR A 45 4.02 -0.89 -14.59
N THR A 46 2.76 -1.22 -14.87
CA THR A 46 2.41 -1.83 -16.16
C THR A 46 2.46 -0.84 -17.32
N ILE A 47 2.12 0.42 -17.08
CA ILE A 47 2.25 1.48 -18.09
C ILE A 47 3.72 1.68 -18.45
N THR A 48 4.63 1.79 -17.48
CA THR A 48 6.07 1.92 -17.74
C THR A 48 6.64 0.70 -18.47
N ALA A 49 6.20 -0.52 -18.12
CA ALA A 49 6.57 -1.74 -18.82
C ALA A 49 6.10 -1.74 -20.29
N ASN A 50 4.88 -1.27 -20.57
CA ASN A 50 4.36 -1.18 -21.93
C ASN A 50 5.10 -0.10 -22.75
N ILE A 51 5.44 1.04 -22.16
CA ILE A 51 6.27 2.06 -22.81
C ILE A 51 7.65 1.48 -23.16
N ALA A 52 8.29 0.77 -22.25
CA ALA A 52 9.58 0.11 -22.48
C ALA A 52 9.49 -0.97 -23.57
N ALA A 53 8.34 -1.62 -23.74
CA ALA A 53 8.13 -2.65 -24.75
C ALA A 53 7.88 -2.10 -26.17
N ILE A 54 7.66 -0.80 -26.36
CA ILE A 54 7.37 -0.19 -27.69
C ILE A 54 8.42 -0.60 -28.75
N PRO A 55 9.74 -0.47 -28.50
CA PRO A 55 10.78 -0.88 -29.46
C PRO A 55 11.07 -2.38 -29.45
N ALA A 56 10.48 -3.16 -28.53
CA ALA A 56 10.80 -4.56 -28.34
C ALA A 56 10.14 -5.49 -29.37
N ASN A 57 10.51 -6.76 -29.34
CA ASN A 57 9.94 -7.82 -30.17
C ASN A 57 8.49 -8.18 -29.74
N VAL A 58 7.81 -8.96 -30.59
CA VAL A 58 6.40 -9.34 -30.37
C VAL A 58 6.17 -10.08 -29.05
N PRO A 59 6.99 -11.06 -28.63
CA PRO A 59 6.83 -11.70 -27.32
C PRO A 59 6.90 -10.73 -26.15
N ALA A 60 7.82 -9.78 -26.16
CA ALA A 60 7.93 -8.77 -25.10
C ALA A 60 6.69 -7.84 -25.03
N LYS A 61 6.15 -7.44 -26.17
CA LYS A 61 4.91 -6.65 -26.25
C LYS A 61 3.72 -7.41 -25.69
N ARG A 62 3.60 -8.71 -26.02
CA ARG A 62 2.55 -9.57 -25.45
C ARG A 62 2.67 -9.72 -23.94
N ALA A 63 3.90 -9.93 -23.43
CA ALA A 63 4.14 -10.02 -21.99
C ALA A 63 3.77 -8.71 -21.27
N ALA A 64 4.15 -7.55 -21.82
CA ALA A 64 3.79 -6.26 -21.26
C ALA A 64 2.27 -6.01 -21.26
N LEU A 65 1.57 -6.38 -22.33
CA LEU A 65 0.12 -6.27 -22.43
C LEU A 65 -0.58 -7.22 -21.44
N ALA A 66 -0.13 -8.47 -21.34
CA ALA A 66 -0.65 -9.44 -20.38
C ALA A 66 -0.49 -8.92 -18.94
N HIS A 67 0.66 -8.32 -18.61
CA HIS A 67 0.90 -7.70 -17.32
C HIS A 67 -0.06 -6.52 -17.05
N LEU A 68 -0.35 -5.69 -18.06
CA LEU A 68 -1.34 -4.61 -17.95
C LEU A 68 -2.74 -5.17 -17.66
N ILE A 69 -3.19 -6.17 -18.44
CA ILE A 69 -4.50 -6.80 -18.24
C ILE A 69 -4.60 -7.41 -16.84
N PHE A 70 -3.56 -8.12 -16.40
CA PHE A 70 -3.46 -8.72 -15.08
C PHE A 70 -3.70 -7.69 -13.97
N ASN A 71 -2.99 -6.54 -14.02
CA ASN A 71 -3.13 -5.53 -12.99
C ASN A 71 -4.44 -4.73 -13.07
N LEU A 72 -4.93 -4.44 -14.29
CA LEU A 72 -6.25 -3.80 -14.45
C LEU A 72 -7.37 -4.67 -13.88
N PHE A 73 -7.35 -5.99 -14.15
CA PHE A 73 -8.29 -6.93 -13.57
C PHE A 73 -8.18 -6.95 -12.04
N GLY A 74 -6.95 -7.03 -11.52
CA GLY A 74 -6.67 -7.02 -10.09
C GLY A 74 -7.24 -5.77 -9.40
N VAL A 75 -6.95 -4.61 -9.94
CA VAL A 75 -7.46 -3.34 -9.40
C VAL A 75 -8.98 -3.27 -9.49
N ALA A 76 -9.58 -3.74 -10.59
CA ALA A 76 -11.04 -3.69 -10.78
C ALA A 76 -11.79 -4.50 -9.71
N TRP A 77 -11.38 -5.76 -9.45
CA TRP A 77 -12.07 -6.58 -8.43
C TRP A 77 -11.82 -6.07 -7.02
N VAL A 78 -10.61 -5.56 -6.70
CA VAL A 78 -10.33 -4.97 -5.38
C VAL A 78 -11.14 -3.70 -5.17
N LEU A 79 -11.27 -2.83 -6.16
CA LEU A 79 -12.12 -1.63 -6.03
C LEU A 79 -13.58 -1.98 -5.76
N TRP A 80 -14.08 -3.08 -6.34
CA TRP A 80 -15.43 -3.58 -6.06
C TRP A 80 -15.57 -4.17 -4.66
N LEU A 81 -14.54 -4.86 -4.17
CA LEU A 81 -14.48 -5.49 -2.84
C LEU A 81 -13.57 -4.70 -1.86
N PHE A 82 -13.44 -3.39 -2.04
CA PHE A 82 -12.45 -2.60 -1.30
C PHE A 82 -12.56 -2.80 0.21
N TYR A 83 -13.70 -2.48 0.79
CA TYR A 83 -13.88 -2.60 2.24
C TYR A 83 -13.85 -4.06 2.75
N PRO A 84 -14.50 -5.04 2.13
CA PRO A 84 -14.33 -6.44 2.53
C PRO A 84 -12.90 -6.92 2.51
N PHE A 85 -12.13 -6.54 1.49
CA PHE A 85 -10.74 -6.99 1.36
C PHE A 85 -9.81 -6.27 2.34
N THR A 86 -9.97 -4.97 2.55
CA THR A 86 -9.20 -4.21 3.55
C THR A 86 -9.52 -4.69 4.97
N SER A 87 -10.79 -4.97 5.28
CA SER A 87 -11.19 -5.54 6.57
C SER A 87 -10.56 -6.92 6.82
N LEU A 88 -10.45 -7.76 5.79
CA LEU A 88 -9.75 -9.04 5.90
C LEU A 88 -8.26 -8.83 6.23
N VAL A 89 -7.61 -7.88 5.58
CA VAL A 89 -6.20 -7.55 5.86
C VAL A 89 -6.04 -7.06 7.31
N THR A 90 -6.90 -6.14 7.75
CA THR A 90 -6.90 -5.64 9.14
C THR A 90 -7.10 -6.78 10.13
N TRP A 91 -8.07 -7.65 9.89
CA TRP A 91 -8.30 -8.82 10.74
C TRP A 91 -7.05 -9.72 10.85
N VAL A 92 -6.37 -9.99 9.74
CA VAL A 92 -5.11 -10.79 9.77
C VAL A 92 -4.03 -10.08 10.59
N ILE A 93 -3.87 -8.77 10.43
CA ILE A 93 -2.90 -7.98 11.19
C ILE A 93 -3.17 -8.05 12.70
N GLU A 94 -4.43 -7.94 13.11
CA GLU A 94 -4.84 -8.07 14.50
C GLU A 94 -4.58 -9.50 15.07
N GLN A 95 -4.82 -10.55 14.25
CA GLN A 95 -4.47 -11.92 14.65
C GLN A 95 -2.96 -12.13 14.81
N LEU A 96 -2.13 -11.34 14.13
CA LEU A 96 -0.67 -11.31 14.33
C LEU A 96 -0.22 -10.47 15.53
N GLY A 97 -1.18 -9.96 16.33
CA GLY A 97 -0.91 -9.20 17.54
C GLY A 97 -0.53 -7.74 17.32
N GLN A 98 -0.79 -7.20 16.13
CA GLN A 98 -0.59 -5.79 15.83
C GLN A 98 -1.86 -4.98 16.09
N ALA A 99 -1.71 -3.66 16.26
CA ALA A 99 -2.85 -2.73 16.35
C ALA A 99 -3.61 -2.63 15.01
N ASP A 100 -4.80 -2.04 15.01
CA ASP A 100 -5.53 -1.72 13.79
C ASP A 100 -4.73 -0.71 12.94
N PRO A 101 -4.39 -1.02 11.68
CA PRO A 101 -3.70 -0.09 10.78
C PRO A 101 -4.42 1.26 10.59
N ASN A 102 -5.73 1.31 10.79
CA ASN A 102 -6.52 2.55 10.68
C ASN A 102 -6.40 3.44 11.93
N SER A 103 -5.90 2.92 13.05
CA SER A 103 -5.84 3.64 14.34
C SER A 103 -4.92 4.85 14.32
N LEU A 104 -3.91 4.89 13.45
CA LEU A 104 -2.88 5.93 13.42
C LEU A 104 -3.46 7.34 13.20
N GLN A 105 -4.40 7.51 12.28
CA GLN A 105 -5.01 8.81 11.98
C GLN A 105 -5.83 9.32 13.18
N ALA A 106 -6.62 8.45 13.78
CA ALA A 106 -7.41 8.80 14.97
C ALA A 106 -6.50 9.15 16.14
N PHE A 107 -5.39 8.42 16.32
CA PHE A 107 -4.40 8.72 17.36
C PHE A 107 -3.78 10.11 17.18
N ILE A 108 -3.33 10.44 15.95
CA ILE A 108 -2.72 11.75 15.65
C ILE A 108 -3.72 12.88 15.91
N GLU A 109 -4.97 12.70 15.48
CA GLU A 109 -6.02 13.69 15.67
C GLU A 109 -6.33 13.92 17.17
N ALA A 110 -6.44 12.85 17.93
CA ALA A 110 -6.73 12.90 19.37
C ALA A 110 -5.59 13.51 20.20
N ASN A 111 -4.35 13.44 19.70
CA ASN A 111 -3.15 13.84 20.44
C ASN A 111 -2.39 14.99 19.77
N LYS A 112 -3.04 15.79 18.93
CA LYS A 112 -2.39 16.86 18.11
C LYS A 112 -1.44 17.75 18.89
N GLU A 113 -1.82 18.17 20.10
CA GLU A 113 -1.03 19.09 20.91
C GLU A 113 0.28 18.46 21.42
N VAL A 114 0.29 17.15 21.63
CA VAL A 114 1.44 16.41 22.16
C VAL A 114 2.31 15.85 21.04
N MET A 115 1.80 15.74 19.82
CA MET A 115 2.53 15.15 18.68
C MET A 115 3.91 15.76 18.43
N PRO A 116 4.13 17.10 18.52
CA PRO A 116 5.46 17.66 18.35
C PRO A 116 6.47 17.12 19.36
N LEU A 117 6.02 16.93 20.62
CA LEU A 117 6.84 16.37 21.69
C LEU A 117 7.11 14.86 21.49
N LEU A 118 6.10 14.10 21.08
CA LEU A 118 6.23 12.65 20.83
C LEU A 118 7.19 12.37 19.65
N ASN A 119 7.30 13.27 18.69
CA ASN A 119 8.19 13.16 17.54
C ASN A 119 9.61 13.69 17.79
N ASP A 120 9.86 14.38 18.88
CA ASP A 120 11.20 14.85 19.21
C ASP A 120 12.01 13.72 19.89
N PRO A 121 13.07 13.20 19.27
CA PRO A 121 13.89 12.13 19.84
C PRO A 121 14.64 12.55 21.11
N ASN A 122 14.80 13.85 21.35
CA ASN A 122 15.53 14.41 22.50
C ASN A 122 14.61 14.88 23.63
N ALA A 123 13.28 14.79 23.43
CA ALA A 123 12.33 15.23 24.45
C ALA A 123 12.40 14.38 25.70
N VAL A 124 12.41 15.04 26.86
CA VAL A 124 12.25 14.39 28.15
C VAL A 124 10.74 14.21 28.39
N LEU A 125 10.30 12.99 28.32
CA LEU A 125 8.87 12.62 28.45
C LEU A 125 8.53 12.21 29.88
N THR A 126 7.32 12.54 30.29
CA THR A 126 6.73 11.94 31.50
C THR A 126 6.35 10.48 31.23
N PRO A 127 6.15 9.63 32.26
CA PRO A 127 5.71 8.25 32.06
C PRO A 127 4.43 8.11 31.23
N ALA A 128 3.48 9.05 31.37
CA ALA A 128 2.26 9.08 30.57
C ALA A 128 2.53 9.40 29.08
N GLN A 129 3.42 10.34 28.81
CA GLN A 129 3.83 10.69 27.44
C GLN A 129 4.66 9.59 26.79
N GLU A 130 5.47 8.86 27.56
CA GLU A 130 6.19 7.68 27.08
C GLU A 130 5.21 6.58 26.64
N ALA A 131 4.16 6.33 27.43
CA ALA A 131 3.10 5.39 27.05
C ALA A 131 2.38 5.82 25.76
N LEU A 132 2.08 7.12 25.58
CA LEU A 132 1.50 7.65 24.36
C LEU A 132 2.46 7.50 23.17
N ARG A 133 3.76 7.75 23.38
CA ARG A 133 4.78 7.54 22.36
C ARG A 133 4.84 6.09 21.90
N GLN A 134 4.77 5.14 22.82
CA GLN A 134 4.73 3.72 22.48
C GLN A 134 3.49 3.37 21.65
N GLN A 135 2.31 3.84 22.05
CA GLN A 135 1.07 3.63 21.28
C GLN A 135 1.18 4.22 19.86
N TYR A 136 1.79 5.39 19.72
CA TYR A 136 2.05 5.99 18.41
C TYR A 136 2.96 5.13 17.55
N LEU A 137 4.04 4.62 18.11
CA LEU A 137 4.97 3.73 17.41
C LEU A 137 4.30 2.41 17.01
N ASP A 138 3.51 1.82 17.89
CA ASP A 138 2.75 0.60 17.61
C ASP A 138 1.75 0.81 16.47
N ALA A 139 1.05 1.95 16.44
CA ALA A 139 0.16 2.32 15.36
C ALA A 139 0.91 2.53 14.01
N GLN A 140 2.09 3.13 14.03
CA GLN A 140 2.95 3.25 12.84
C GLN A 140 3.41 1.89 12.32
N VAL A 141 3.80 0.99 13.21
CA VAL A 141 4.22 -0.38 12.87
C VAL A 141 3.04 -1.14 12.26
N ALA A 142 1.87 -1.10 12.89
CA ALA A 142 0.65 -1.76 12.38
C ALA A 142 0.27 -1.25 10.98
N ASN A 143 0.36 0.06 10.76
CA ASN A 143 0.11 0.70 9.48
C ASN A 143 1.07 0.21 8.39
N SER A 144 2.38 0.09 8.71
CA SER A 144 3.39 -0.45 7.80
C SER A 144 3.14 -1.91 7.44
N TYR A 145 2.85 -2.74 8.44
CA TYR A 145 2.51 -4.16 8.23
C TYR A 145 1.24 -4.31 7.41
N GLY A 146 0.21 -3.52 7.73
CA GLY A 146 -1.06 -3.53 7.03
C GLY A 146 -0.89 -3.24 5.54
N LEU A 147 -0.17 -2.17 5.20
CA LEU A 147 0.05 -1.79 3.80
C LEU A 147 0.88 -2.83 3.04
N SER A 148 1.92 -3.37 3.66
CA SER A 148 2.77 -4.42 3.07
C SER A 148 2.00 -5.74 2.89
N LEU A 149 1.18 -6.11 3.88
CA LEU A 149 0.34 -7.30 3.81
C LEU A 149 -0.75 -7.14 2.74
N PHE A 150 -1.41 -5.97 2.68
CA PHE A 150 -2.37 -5.67 1.62
C PHE A 150 -1.75 -5.90 0.24
N HIS A 151 -0.58 -5.31 -0.02
CA HIS A 151 0.11 -5.46 -1.31
C HIS A 151 0.43 -6.93 -1.62
N THR A 152 0.90 -7.68 -0.64
CA THR A 152 1.21 -9.10 -0.78
C THR A 152 -0.05 -9.92 -1.05
N MET A 153 -1.09 -9.76 -0.24
CA MET A 153 -2.37 -10.48 -0.39
C MET A 153 -3.06 -10.15 -1.71
N PHE A 154 -3.03 -8.87 -2.12
CA PHE A 154 -3.54 -8.45 -3.41
C PHE A 154 -2.87 -9.21 -4.56
N ASN A 155 -1.54 -9.21 -4.62
CA ASN A 155 -0.81 -9.86 -5.70
C ASN A 155 -0.99 -11.39 -5.68
N LEU A 156 -0.97 -12.03 -4.52
CA LEU A 156 -1.20 -13.47 -4.37
C LEU A 156 -2.62 -13.86 -4.81
N THR A 157 -3.63 -13.12 -4.35
CA THR A 157 -5.03 -13.38 -4.70
C THR A 157 -5.25 -13.18 -6.19
N ASN A 158 -4.74 -12.08 -6.74
CA ASN A 158 -4.84 -11.79 -8.17
C ASN A 158 -4.16 -12.88 -9.02
N SER A 159 -2.99 -13.36 -8.61
CA SER A 159 -2.29 -14.46 -9.26
C SER A 159 -3.10 -15.76 -9.19
N ALA A 160 -3.66 -16.08 -8.02
CA ALA A 160 -4.47 -17.29 -7.84
C ALA A 160 -5.74 -17.26 -8.70
N LEU A 161 -6.41 -16.11 -8.82
CA LEU A 161 -7.60 -15.94 -9.65
C LEU A 161 -7.31 -16.08 -11.14
N LEU A 162 -6.16 -15.57 -11.60
CA LEU A 162 -5.84 -15.50 -13.03
C LEU A 162 -5.03 -16.67 -13.56
N ILE A 163 -4.39 -17.49 -12.69
CA ILE A 163 -3.59 -18.64 -13.13
C ILE A 163 -4.44 -19.64 -13.94
N GLY A 164 -5.72 -19.78 -13.61
CA GLY A 164 -6.68 -20.58 -14.35
C GLY A 164 -7.08 -20.01 -15.72
N LEU A 165 -6.86 -18.72 -15.94
CA LEU A 165 -7.23 -17.99 -17.15
C LEU A 165 -6.05 -17.74 -18.10
N VAL A 166 -4.85 -18.22 -17.78
CA VAL A 166 -3.64 -18.00 -18.59
C VAL A 166 -3.87 -18.39 -20.04
N LYS A 167 -4.48 -19.57 -20.29
CA LYS A 167 -4.79 -20.06 -21.66
C LYS A 167 -5.79 -19.20 -22.44
N VAL A 168 -6.53 -18.33 -21.75
CA VAL A 168 -7.49 -17.40 -22.38
C VAL A 168 -6.82 -16.07 -22.72
N ILE A 169 -5.75 -15.72 -21.98
CA ILE A 169 -5.01 -14.47 -22.12
C ILE A 169 -3.90 -14.59 -23.19
N GLU A 170 -3.36 -15.81 -23.41
CA GLU A 170 -2.39 -16.12 -24.48
C GLU A 170 -3.05 -16.12 -25.88
#